data_6fc0171891681fd7faaeb730622e8427
#
_entry.id   6fc0171891681fd7faaeb730622e8427
#
_cell.length_a   1.000
_cell.length_b   1.000
_cell.length_c   1.000
_cell.angle_alpha   90.00
_cell.angle_beta   90.00
_cell.angle_gamma   90.00
#
_symmetry.space_group_name_H-M   'P 1'
#
loop_
_entity.id
_entity.type
_entity.pdbx_description
1 polymer ?
#
loop_
_entity_poly.entity_id
_entity_poly.type
_entity_poly.pdbx_seq_one_letter_code
_entity_poly.pdbx_strand_id
1 'polypeptide(L)'
;MSLLTVKNLSQTFIDKTLYEDANFVLNKEDHMGVTGQNGVGKSTLIKILTGEITQDEGEVKWQNKLHVGYLDQYAKLKAGIGIKEFLQTAFSDLFQKEKELNDLYVKYGENGDDSLLEKAGKIQTFLEEKEFYDIDTKIDRVATGLGLADLGYERDVAKLSGGQRSKLILAKLLLQNPDVLVLDEPTNYLDVNHIDWLADYLNDFEGAFIVVSHDYDFLGRITNCIIDIDFGTITRYSGDLKHALRQKEADRESYLKAYANQQRKIKKTEAYIRKNKAGSRSKSAKSREKQLAKMDILTPPQNNKKAHVVFPYVDTASNLLLQTQDLVIGYDQALVKSAFNFSVGNGEKVAVTGFNGIGKTTLLKTLLGKLKPIYGNFELSS
;
A
#
# COMPACT_ATOMS: atom_id res chain seq x y z
N MET A 1 13.17 16.60 -12.63
CA MET A 1 14.24 15.64 -12.93
C MET A 1 13.74 14.25 -12.63
N SER A 2 13.94 13.29 -13.53
CA SER A 2 13.38 11.93 -13.39
C SER A 2 14.23 11.10 -12.44
N LEU A 3 13.60 10.54 -11.39
CA LEU A 3 14.23 9.63 -10.43
C LEU A 3 14.12 8.16 -10.87
N LEU A 4 12.99 7.79 -11.49
CA LEU A 4 12.73 6.46 -12.05
C LEU A 4 12.20 6.60 -13.46
N THR A 5 12.71 5.77 -14.37
CA THR A 5 12.16 5.62 -15.73
C THR A 5 11.87 4.16 -16.00
N VAL A 6 10.63 3.88 -16.37
CA VAL A 6 10.16 2.56 -16.78
C VAL A 6 9.78 2.62 -18.25
N LYS A 7 10.33 1.71 -19.06
CA LYS A 7 10.12 1.64 -20.52
C LYS A 7 9.76 0.22 -20.96
N ASN A 8 8.68 0.12 -21.72
CA ASN A 8 8.19 -1.10 -22.37
C ASN A 8 8.12 -2.29 -21.40
N LEU A 9 7.75 -2.00 -20.13
CA LEU A 9 7.69 -3.01 -19.10
C LEU A 9 6.55 -3.97 -19.37
N SER A 10 6.87 -5.25 -19.54
CA SER A 10 5.90 -6.34 -19.66
C SER A 10 6.15 -7.41 -18.62
N GLN A 11 5.07 -7.95 -18.06
CA GLN A 11 5.14 -8.98 -17.04
C GLN A 11 3.98 -9.95 -17.16
N THR A 12 4.31 -11.24 -17.18
CA THR A 12 3.36 -12.34 -17.16
C THR A 12 3.59 -13.19 -15.90
N PHE A 13 2.53 -13.63 -15.28
CA PHE A 13 2.62 -14.53 -14.13
C PHE A 13 1.84 -15.81 -14.41
N ILE A 14 2.56 -16.93 -14.56
CA ILE A 14 2.02 -18.22 -15.01
C ILE A 14 1.36 -18.01 -16.38
N ASP A 15 0.05 -18.04 -16.49
CA ASP A 15 -0.73 -17.90 -17.73
C ASP A 15 -1.47 -16.56 -17.83
N LYS A 16 -1.18 -15.60 -16.92
CA LYS A 16 -1.84 -14.31 -16.86
C LYS A 16 -0.86 -13.18 -17.14
N THR A 17 -1.03 -12.48 -18.24
CA THR A 17 -0.36 -11.21 -18.47
C THR A 17 -0.89 -10.16 -17.50
N LEU A 18 0.01 -9.59 -16.70
CA LEU A 18 -0.31 -8.54 -15.74
C LEU A 18 -0.34 -7.18 -16.42
N TYR A 19 0.67 -6.88 -17.25
CA TYR A 19 0.75 -5.66 -18.07
C TYR A 19 1.72 -5.85 -19.24
N GLU A 20 1.50 -5.09 -20.31
CA GLU A 20 2.28 -5.07 -21.52
C GLU A 20 2.68 -3.63 -21.88
N ASP A 21 3.90 -3.45 -22.38
CA ASP A 21 4.45 -2.17 -22.88
C ASP A 21 4.23 -0.98 -21.95
N ALA A 22 4.27 -1.19 -20.65
CA ALA A 22 4.05 -0.15 -19.68
C ALA A 22 5.18 0.89 -19.67
N ASN A 23 4.80 2.17 -19.71
CA ASN A 23 5.74 3.28 -19.74
C ASN A 23 5.32 4.35 -18.73
N PHE A 24 6.18 4.67 -17.78
CA PHE A 24 5.95 5.78 -16.86
C PHE A 24 7.27 6.28 -16.25
N VAL A 25 7.19 7.43 -15.59
CA VAL A 25 8.32 8.12 -14.98
C VAL A 25 7.91 8.61 -13.60
N LEU A 26 8.82 8.52 -12.63
CA LEU A 26 8.71 9.18 -11.32
C LEU A 26 9.68 10.36 -11.29
N ASN A 27 9.18 11.55 -11.01
CA ASN A 27 9.99 12.76 -10.84
C ASN A 27 10.20 13.07 -9.36
N LYS A 28 11.09 14.03 -9.05
CA LYS A 28 11.47 14.37 -7.67
C LYS A 28 10.29 14.82 -6.78
N GLU A 29 9.27 15.43 -7.36
CA GLU A 29 8.11 15.96 -6.62
C GLU A 29 6.86 15.09 -6.80
N ASP A 30 7.02 13.89 -7.39
CA ASP A 30 5.89 13.01 -7.61
C ASP A 30 5.54 12.23 -6.33
N HIS A 31 4.35 12.47 -5.83
CA HIS A 31 3.66 11.69 -4.82
C HIS A 31 2.69 10.74 -5.51
N MET A 32 3.19 9.57 -5.88
CA MET A 32 2.53 8.64 -6.80
C MET A 32 1.70 7.59 -6.09
N GLY A 33 0.39 7.60 -6.32
CA GLY A 33 -0.50 6.53 -5.89
C GLY A 33 -0.63 5.44 -6.96
N VAL A 34 -0.64 4.18 -6.57
CA VAL A 34 -0.88 3.04 -7.46
C VAL A 34 -2.23 2.43 -7.16
N THR A 35 -3.13 2.46 -8.13
CA THR A 35 -4.49 1.94 -8.05
C THR A 35 -4.70 0.76 -9.01
N GLY A 36 -5.76 0.01 -8.80
CA GLY A 36 -6.14 -1.15 -9.62
C GLY A 36 -6.81 -2.24 -8.80
N GLN A 37 -7.46 -3.17 -9.47
CA GLN A 37 -8.16 -4.28 -8.82
C GLN A 37 -7.20 -5.23 -8.09
N ASN A 38 -7.75 -6.08 -7.20
CA ASN A 38 -6.96 -7.13 -6.59
C ASN A 38 -6.47 -8.14 -7.64
N GLY A 39 -5.19 -8.52 -7.55
CA GLY A 39 -4.57 -9.47 -8.47
C GLY A 39 -4.24 -8.92 -9.86
N VAL A 40 -4.23 -7.60 -10.07
CA VAL A 40 -3.77 -6.99 -11.36
C VAL A 40 -2.25 -6.82 -11.45
N GLY A 41 -1.51 -7.06 -10.34
CA GLY A 41 -0.06 -6.97 -10.34
C GLY A 41 0.53 -5.76 -9.60
N LYS A 42 -0.22 -5.05 -8.74
CA LYS A 42 0.30 -3.90 -7.98
C LYS A 42 1.54 -4.24 -7.17
N SER A 43 1.47 -5.26 -6.31
CA SER A 43 2.64 -5.70 -5.51
C SER A 43 3.74 -6.30 -6.38
N THR A 44 3.40 -6.91 -7.53
CA THR A 44 4.39 -7.38 -8.50
C THR A 44 5.15 -6.20 -9.11
N LEU A 45 4.44 -5.11 -9.46
CA LEU A 45 5.09 -3.89 -9.93
C LEU A 45 6.08 -3.36 -8.89
N ILE A 46 5.66 -3.24 -7.63
CA ILE A 46 6.57 -2.81 -6.55
C ILE A 46 7.81 -3.70 -6.47
N LYS A 47 7.66 -5.02 -6.50
CA LYS A 47 8.78 -5.97 -6.45
C LYS A 47 9.72 -5.87 -7.66
N ILE A 48 9.20 -5.53 -8.84
CA ILE A 48 10.02 -5.26 -10.02
C ILE A 48 10.78 -3.93 -9.83
N LEU A 49 10.13 -2.89 -9.35
CA LEU A 49 10.76 -1.59 -9.10
C LEU A 49 11.84 -1.68 -8.03
N THR A 50 11.70 -2.54 -7.02
CA THR A 50 12.69 -2.77 -5.96
C THR A 50 13.77 -3.79 -6.36
N GLY A 51 13.63 -4.44 -7.51
CA GLY A 51 14.60 -5.44 -7.99
C GLY A 51 14.45 -6.83 -7.34
N GLU A 52 13.39 -7.08 -6.56
CA GLU A 52 13.10 -8.41 -6.00
C GLU A 52 12.66 -9.41 -7.07
N ILE A 53 12.03 -8.93 -8.13
CA ILE A 53 11.60 -9.72 -9.29
C ILE A 53 12.17 -9.07 -10.55
N THR A 54 12.77 -9.88 -11.41
CA THR A 54 13.18 -9.44 -12.74
C THR A 54 11.98 -9.44 -13.67
N GLN A 55 11.77 -8.35 -14.40
CA GLN A 55 10.73 -8.24 -15.43
C GLN A 55 10.99 -9.18 -16.61
N ASP A 56 9.90 -9.56 -17.30
CA ASP A 56 10.01 -10.41 -18.51
C ASP A 56 10.57 -9.60 -19.69
N GLU A 57 10.10 -8.34 -19.87
CA GLU A 57 10.56 -7.44 -20.93
C GLU A 57 10.61 -5.99 -20.43
N GLY A 58 11.38 -5.15 -21.13
CA GLY A 58 11.51 -3.73 -20.85
C GLY A 58 12.66 -3.37 -19.91
N GLU A 59 12.68 -2.11 -19.51
CA GLU A 59 13.75 -1.54 -18.69
C GLU A 59 13.18 -0.75 -17.51
N VAL A 60 13.73 -1.00 -16.31
CA VAL A 60 13.50 -0.22 -15.09
C VAL A 60 14.81 0.42 -14.69
N LYS A 61 14.89 1.74 -14.70
CA LYS A 61 16.12 2.48 -14.44
C LYS A 61 15.90 3.56 -13.39
N TRP A 62 16.57 3.38 -12.25
CA TRP A 62 16.71 4.41 -11.21
C TRP A 62 17.86 5.35 -11.53
N GLN A 63 17.74 6.61 -11.11
CA GLN A 63 18.84 7.56 -11.14
C GLN A 63 19.98 7.06 -10.22
N ASN A 64 21.23 7.25 -10.62
CA ASN A 64 22.38 6.80 -9.84
C ASN A 64 22.45 7.49 -8.48
N LYS A 65 22.92 6.76 -7.46
CA LYS A 65 23.13 7.23 -6.08
C LYS A 65 21.85 7.63 -5.32
N LEU A 66 20.66 7.19 -5.76
CA LEU A 66 19.44 7.36 -4.99
C LEU A 66 19.36 6.34 -3.86
N HIS A 67 18.94 6.82 -2.70
CA HIS A 67 18.52 5.96 -1.60
C HIS A 67 17.04 5.69 -1.75
N VAL A 68 16.68 4.47 -2.19
CA VAL A 68 15.30 4.01 -2.31
C VAL A 68 14.96 3.17 -1.09
N GLY A 69 14.02 3.66 -0.30
CA GLY A 69 13.49 2.94 0.86
C GLY A 69 12.26 2.12 0.50
N TYR A 70 12.26 0.85 0.83
CA TYR A 70 11.16 -0.07 0.58
C TYR A 70 10.69 -0.76 1.86
N LEU A 71 9.36 -0.88 2.02
CA LEU A 71 8.74 -1.57 3.15
C LEU A 71 8.78 -3.08 2.95
N ASP A 72 9.86 -3.73 3.40
CA ASP A 72 9.93 -5.20 3.44
C ASP A 72 9.11 -5.75 4.62
N GLN A 73 7.91 -6.23 4.33
CA GLN A 73 7.02 -6.83 5.35
C GLN A 73 7.55 -8.13 5.95
N TYR A 74 8.53 -8.76 5.31
CA TYR A 74 9.13 -10.04 5.74
C TYR A 74 10.48 -9.88 6.43
N ALA A 75 10.92 -8.64 6.71
CA ALA A 75 12.17 -8.38 7.38
C ALA A 75 12.26 -9.15 8.71
N LYS A 76 13.32 -9.94 8.87
CA LYS A 76 13.56 -10.73 10.08
C LYS A 76 14.05 -9.81 11.19
N LEU A 77 13.29 -9.74 12.28
CA LEU A 77 13.67 -9.03 13.47
C LEU A 77 14.54 -9.94 14.35
N LYS A 78 15.68 -9.44 14.79
CA LYS A 78 16.56 -10.18 15.73
C LYS A 78 15.94 -10.13 17.12
N ALA A 79 15.87 -11.28 17.78
CA ALA A 79 15.46 -11.37 19.19
C ALA A 79 16.50 -10.70 20.12
N GLY A 80 16.03 -10.18 21.23
CA GLY A 80 16.89 -9.62 22.28
C GLY A 80 17.18 -8.14 22.15
N ILE A 81 16.60 -7.43 21.19
CA ILE A 81 16.73 -5.96 21.06
C ILE A 81 15.37 -5.28 21.31
N GLY A 82 15.43 -4.11 21.95
CA GLY A 82 14.25 -3.29 22.22
C GLY A 82 13.77 -2.51 20.98
N ILE A 83 12.54 -1.99 21.06
CA ILE A 83 11.95 -1.15 20.00
C ILE A 83 12.86 0.06 19.70
N LYS A 84 13.31 0.79 20.75
CA LYS A 84 14.16 1.98 20.58
C LYS A 84 15.48 1.64 19.90
N GLU A 85 16.16 0.60 20.38
CA GLU A 85 17.42 0.13 19.82
C GLU A 85 17.26 -0.26 18.35
N PHE A 86 16.17 -0.94 18.01
CA PHE A 86 15.87 -1.28 16.60
C PHE A 86 15.68 -0.02 15.75
N LEU A 87 14.96 0.99 16.24
CA LEU A 87 14.74 2.25 15.51
C LEU A 87 16.04 3.05 15.37
N GLN A 88 16.92 3.03 16.35
CA GLN A 88 18.26 3.64 16.28
C GLN A 88 19.11 3.04 15.15
N THR A 89 18.86 1.78 14.75
CA THR A 89 19.57 1.20 13.60
C THR A 89 19.28 1.91 12.28
N ALA A 90 18.24 2.76 12.18
CA ALA A 90 18.03 3.63 11.04
C ALA A 90 19.16 4.66 10.84
N PHE A 91 19.89 4.96 11.90
CA PHE A 91 20.95 5.96 11.97
C PHE A 91 22.32 5.34 12.22
N SER A 92 22.50 4.05 11.89
CA SER A 92 23.75 3.31 12.17
C SER A 92 25.00 4.02 11.69
N ASP A 93 24.94 4.67 10.51
CA ASP A 93 26.08 5.40 9.93
C ASP A 93 26.44 6.64 10.77
N LEU A 94 25.45 7.33 11.33
CA LEU A 94 25.68 8.48 12.21
C LEU A 94 26.28 8.05 13.55
N PHE A 95 25.77 6.97 14.15
CA PHE A 95 26.36 6.41 15.36
C PHE A 95 27.80 5.91 15.15
N GLN A 96 28.10 5.37 13.97
CA GLN A 96 29.46 5.00 13.62
C GLN A 96 30.37 6.24 13.52
N LYS A 97 29.87 7.34 12.96
CA LYS A 97 30.60 8.62 12.87
C LYS A 97 30.82 9.26 14.23
N GLU A 98 29.84 9.20 15.12
CA GLU A 98 29.99 9.65 16.51
C GLU A 98 31.08 8.84 17.24
N LYS A 99 31.09 7.51 17.08
CA LYS A 99 32.14 6.67 17.63
C LYS A 99 33.54 7.05 17.08
N GLU A 100 33.64 7.29 15.75
CA GLU A 100 34.88 7.75 15.12
C GLU A 100 35.34 9.10 15.72
N LEU A 101 34.41 10.03 15.97
CA LEU A 101 34.66 11.30 16.61
C LEU A 101 35.25 11.13 18.02
N ASN A 102 34.63 10.29 18.82
CA ASN A 102 35.08 10.01 20.20
C ASN A 102 36.47 9.34 20.20
N ASP A 103 36.75 8.40 19.28
CA ASP A 103 38.04 7.76 19.13
C ASP A 103 39.14 8.77 18.74
N LEU A 104 38.80 9.78 17.91
CA LEU A 104 39.76 10.88 17.57
C LEU A 104 40.08 11.77 18.78
N TYR A 105 39.11 12.10 19.61
CA TYR A 105 39.34 12.88 20.83
C TYR A 105 40.19 12.11 21.85
N VAL A 106 39.98 10.80 22.02
CA VAL A 106 40.84 9.96 22.87
C VAL A 106 42.27 9.96 22.36
N LYS A 107 42.48 9.71 21.05
CA LYS A 107 43.83 9.73 20.46
C LYS A 107 44.53 11.09 20.57
N TYR A 108 43.77 12.17 20.40
CA TYR A 108 44.30 13.52 20.62
C TYR A 108 44.77 13.73 22.05
N GLY A 109 44.01 13.26 23.05
CA GLY A 109 44.40 13.31 24.46
C GLY A 109 45.71 12.54 24.77
N GLU A 110 45.99 11.47 23.97
CA GLU A 110 47.21 10.67 24.12
C GLU A 110 48.44 11.28 23.42
N ASN A 111 48.26 11.85 22.24
CA ASN A 111 49.37 12.21 21.33
C ASN A 111 49.56 13.72 21.12
N GLY A 112 48.54 14.56 21.43
CA GLY A 112 48.56 16.02 21.19
C GLY A 112 48.66 16.44 19.73
N ASP A 113 48.20 15.57 18.79
CA ASP A 113 48.30 15.84 17.34
C ASP A 113 47.09 16.68 16.89
N ASP A 114 47.35 17.97 16.59
CA ASP A 114 46.30 18.91 16.16
C ASP A 114 45.58 18.51 14.86
N SER A 115 46.20 17.65 14.04
CA SER A 115 45.52 17.11 12.83
C SER A 115 44.30 16.25 13.16
N LEU A 116 44.26 15.63 14.35
CA LEU A 116 43.16 14.86 14.83
C LEU A 116 41.95 15.75 15.22
N LEU A 117 42.23 16.93 15.77
CA LEU A 117 41.22 17.94 16.08
C LEU A 117 40.53 18.48 14.81
N GLU A 118 41.30 18.72 13.76
CA GLU A 118 40.74 19.16 12.48
C GLU A 118 39.78 18.10 11.90
N LYS A 119 40.17 16.81 11.96
CA LYS A 119 39.32 15.71 11.53
C LYS A 119 38.08 15.56 12.41
N ALA A 120 38.25 15.66 13.71
CA ALA A 120 37.13 15.62 14.67
C ALA A 120 36.10 16.74 14.42
N GLY A 121 36.62 17.99 14.17
CA GLY A 121 35.76 19.13 13.83
C GLY A 121 34.92 18.90 12.56
N LYS A 122 35.48 18.28 11.51
CA LYS A 122 34.74 17.95 10.28
C LYS A 122 33.62 16.91 10.56
N ILE A 123 33.92 15.90 11.38
CA ILE A 123 32.89 14.89 11.74
C ILE A 123 31.82 15.53 12.63
N GLN A 124 32.19 16.37 13.57
CA GLN A 124 31.23 17.07 14.44
C GLN A 124 30.28 17.93 13.61
N THR A 125 30.80 18.76 12.69
CA THR A 125 29.98 19.57 11.77
C THR A 125 29.03 18.69 10.95
N PHE A 126 29.51 17.56 10.43
CA PHE A 126 28.67 16.62 9.71
C PHE A 126 27.52 16.04 10.57
N LEU A 127 27.83 15.68 11.83
CA LEU A 127 26.81 15.17 12.77
C LEU A 127 25.78 16.24 13.13
N GLU A 128 26.21 17.51 13.30
CA GLU A 128 25.31 18.65 13.52
C GLU A 128 24.40 18.91 12.31
N GLU A 129 24.96 18.94 11.09
CA GLU A 129 24.18 19.09 9.85
C GLU A 129 23.17 17.97 9.63
N LYS A 130 23.45 16.77 10.12
CA LYS A 130 22.54 15.59 10.06
C LYS A 130 21.60 15.49 11.27
N GLU A 131 21.60 16.51 12.14
CA GLU A 131 20.75 16.57 13.33
C GLU A 131 20.87 15.29 14.20
N PHE A 132 22.12 14.83 14.39
CA PHE A 132 22.41 13.60 15.15
C PHE A 132 21.88 13.67 16.59
N TYR A 133 22.00 14.82 17.23
CA TYR A 133 21.60 15.03 18.61
C TYR A 133 20.08 15.05 18.81
N ASP A 134 19.30 15.15 17.72
CA ASP A 134 17.84 15.13 17.73
C ASP A 134 17.25 13.74 17.38
N ILE A 135 18.10 12.71 17.23
CA ILE A 135 17.67 11.35 16.84
C ILE A 135 16.62 10.79 17.79
N ASP A 136 16.79 10.95 19.10
CA ASP A 136 15.84 10.45 20.09
C ASP A 136 14.48 11.15 19.94
N THR A 137 14.45 12.44 19.69
CA THR A 137 13.21 13.21 19.42
C THR A 137 12.52 12.75 18.12
N LYS A 138 13.31 12.48 17.07
CA LYS A 138 12.78 11.94 15.81
C LYS A 138 12.18 10.55 16.01
N ILE A 139 12.85 9.69 16.78
CA ILE A 139 12.34 8.35 17.12
C ILE A 139 11.04 8.47 17.91
N ASP A 140 10.99 9.33 18.92
CA ASP A 140 9.79 9.52 19.75
C ASP A 140 8.60 10.02 18.93
N ARG A 141 8.83 10.98 18.01
CA ARG A 141 7.80 11.50 17.12
C ARG A 141 7.21 10.40 16.23
N VAL A 142 8.05 9.59 15.58
CA VAL A 142 7.61 8.53 14.66
C VAL A 142 7.00 7.35 15.44
N ALA A 143 7.59 6.97 16.56
CA ALA A 143 7.08 5.88 17.40
C ALA A 143 5.70 6.22 17.98
N THR A 144 5.51 7.45 18.46
CA THR A 144 4.21 7.93 18.96
C THR A 144 3.18 7.99 17.83
N GLY A 145 3.55 8.56 16.67
CA GLY A 145 2.67 8.67 15.51
C GLY A 145 2.17 7.33 14.99
N LEU A 146 2.92 6.26 15.11
CA LEU A 146 2.54 4.90 14.71
C LEU A 146 2.04 4.03 15.89
N GLY A 147 1.92 4.60 17.11
CA GLY A 147 1.45 3.87 18.30
C GLY A 147 2.41 2.78 18.78
N LEU A 148 3.71 2.97 18.59
CA LEU A 148 4.76 2.07 19.09
C LEU A 148 5.21 2.47 20.49
N ALA A 149 5.13 3.75 20.83
CA ALA A 149 5.53 4.26 22.15
C ALA A 149 4.71 3.61 23.28
N ASP A 150 3.41 3.38 23.07
CA ASP A 150 2.51 2.73 24.02
C ASP A 150 2.89 1.28 24.36
N LEU A 151 3.70 0.64 23.50
CA LEU A 151 4.18 -0.73 23.70
C LEU A 151 5.35 -0.82 24.70
N GLY A 152 6.01 0.32 24.99
CA GLY A 152 7.24 0.43 25.77
C GLY A 152 8.50 0.19 24.94
N TYR A 153 9.45 1.12 25.00
CA TYR A 153 10.67 1.12 24.19
C TYR A 153 11.61 -0.07 24.41
N GLU A 154 11.61 -0.63 25.63
CA GLU A 154 12.42 -1.78 26.01
C GLU A 154 11.82 -3.12 25.58
N ARG A 155 10.61 -3.10 25.01
CA ARG A 155 9.93 -4.33 24.59
C ARG A 155 10.70 -5.01 23.46
N ASP A 156 11.02 -6.29 23.66
CA ASP A 156 11.70 -7.12 22.65
C ASP A 156 10.89 -7.20 21.36
N VAL A 157 11.52 -6.81 20.24
CA VAL A 157 10.90 -6.79 18.91
C VAL A 157 10.44 -8.17 18.43
N ALA A 158 11.04 -9.26 18.92
CA ALA A 158 10.61 -10.61 18.60
C ALA A 158 9.24 -10.96 19.20
N LYS A 159 8.83 -10.30 20.28
CA LYS A 159 7.54 -10.50 20.97
C LYS A 159 6.39 -9.66 20.39
N LEU A 160 6.65 -8.91 19.34
CA LEU A 160 5.64 -8.10 18.68
C LEU A 160 4.70 -8.96 17.82
N SER A 161 3.42 -8.59 17.76
CA SER A 161 2.47 -9.17 16.81
C SER A 161 2.85 -8.81 15.36
N GLY A 162 2.30 -9.53 14.37
CA GLY A 162 2.57 -9.23 12.95
C GLY A 162 2.30 -7.78 12.58
N GLY A 163 1.15 -7.22 13.00
CA GLY A 163 0.83 -5.81 12.74
C GLY A 163 1.76 -4.82 13.45
N GLN A 164 2.18 -5.13 14.70
CA GLN A 164 3.16 -4.30 15.41
C GLN A 164 4.54 -4.34 14.76
N ARG A 165 4.94 -5.50 14.21
CA ARG A 165 6.19 -5.64 13.43
C ARG A 165 6.14 -4.80 12.16
N SER A 166 5.02 -4.82 11.42
CA SER A 166 4.86 -3.99 10.23
C SER A 166 4.96 -2.50 10.55
N LYS A 167 4.34 -2.04 11.65
CA LYS A 167 4.48 -0.67 12.15
C LYS A 167 5.93 -0.31 12.49
N LEU A 168 6.64 -1.22 13.14
CA LEU A 168 8.04 -1.00 13.52
C LEU A 168 8.96 -0.89 12.29
N ILE A 169 8.77 -1.74 11.30
CA ILE A 169 9.53 -1.69 10.04
C ILE A 169 9.23 -0.40 9.30
N LEU A 170 7.95 0.00 9.21
CA LEU A 170 7.54 1.28 8.63
C LEU A 170 8.20 2.45 9.37
N ALA A 171 8.18 2.47 10.72
CA ALA A 171 8.81 3.51 11.52
C ALA A 171 10.31 3.66 11.19
N LYS A 172 11.04 2.53 11.13
CA LYS A 172 12.45 2.54 10.75
C LYS A 172 12.66 3.10 9.36
N LEU A 173 11.84 2.70 8.39
CA LEU A 173 11.92 3.18 7.01
C LEU A 173 11.69 4.70 6.92
N LEU A 174 10.70 5.24 7.64
CA LEU A 174 10.45 6.68 7.68
C LEU A 174 11.63 7.44 8.32
N LEU A 175 12.23 6.90 9.39
CA LEU A 175 13.39 7.48 10.06
C LEU A 175 14.65 7.51 9.19
N GLN A 176 14.81 6.59 8.25
CA GLN A 176 15.91 6.58 7.28
C GLN A 176 15.86 7.74 6.30
N ASN A 177 14.71 8.40 6.17
CA ASN A 177 14.46 9.54 5.29
C ASN A 177 15.10 9.38 3.90
N PRO A 178 14.71 8.35 3.12
CA PRO A 178 15.27 8.07 1.80
C PRO A 178 14.86 9.14 0.76
N ASP A 179 15.57 9.20 -0.38
CA ASP A 179 15.18 10.06 -1.50
C ASP A 179 13.85 9.64 -2.14
N VAL A 180 13.55 8.34 -2.11
CA VAL A 180 12.29 7.77 -2.61
C VAL A 180 11.76 6.73 -1.64
N LEU A 181 10.49 6.87 -1.25
CA LEU A 181 9.75 5.86 -0.48
C LEU A 181 8.91 4.99 -1.40
N VAL A 182 8.97 3.66 -1.21
CA VAL A 182 8.10 2.71 -1.89
C VAL A 182 7.33 1.92 -0.84
N LEU A 183 6.00 2.13 -0.79
CA LEU A 183 5.13 1.60 0.25
C LEU A 183 4.04 0.72 -0.36
N ASP A 184 3.96 -0.54 0.05
CA ASP A 184 2.89 -1.46 -0.34
C ASP A 184 1.92 -1.65 0.84
N GLU A 185 0.70 -1.13 0.70
CA GLU A 185 -0.39 -1.17 1.68
C GLU A 185 0.03 -0.70 3.09
N PRO A 186 0.61 0.51 3.24
CA PRO A 186 1.14 0.97 4.54
C PRO A 186 0.05 1.23 5.59
N THR A 187 -1.20 1.40 5.18
CA THR A 187 -2.35 1.60 6.05
C THR A 187 -2.86 0.31 6.69
N ASN A 188 -2.47 -0.86 6.17
CA ASN A 188 -2.80 -2.13 6.80
C ASN A 188 -2.22 -2.15 8.23
N TYR A 189 -3.00 -2.55 9.20
CA TYR A 189 -2.63 -2.60 10.62
C TYR A 189 -2.56 -1.24 11.34
N LEU A 190 -2.81 -0.11 10.66
CA LEU A 190 -2.99 1.19 11.29
C LEU A 190 -4.47 1.41 11.63
N ASP A 191 -4.73 2.14 12.70
CA ASP A 191 -6.04 2.70 12.96
C ASP A 191 -6.15 4.14 12.40
N VAL A 192 -7.33 4.72 12.47
CA VAL A 192 -7.62 6.01 11.83
C VAL A 192 -6.63 7.10 12.26
N ASN A 193 -6.30 7.19 13.56
CA ASN A 193 -5.39 8.22 14.06
C ASN A 193 -3.98 8.06 13.49
N HIS A 194 -3.50 6.81 13.40
CA HIS A 194 -2.17 6.54 12.84
C HIS A 194 -2.14 6.70 11.33
N ILE A 195 -3.26 6.44 10.62
CA ILE A 195 -3.40 6.74 9.18
C ILE A 195 -3.35 8.26 8.96
N ASP A 196 -4.06 9.04 9.79
CA ASP A 196 -4.04 10.50 9.73
C ASP A 196 -2.63 11.04 9.93
N TRP A 197 -1.94 10.57 10.97
CA TRP A 197 -0.56 10.94 11.23
C TRP A 197 0.38 10.58 10.06
N LEU A 198 0.23 9.37 9.49
CA LEU A 198 1.06 8.93 8.36
C LEU A 198 0.80 9.80 7.12
N ALA A 199 -0.47 10.19 6.88
CA ALA A 199 -0.81 11.08 5.78
C ALA A 199 -0.16 12.47 5.96
N ASP A 200 -0.19 13.02 7.15
CA ASP A 200 0.46 14.30 7.46
C ASP A 200 1.98 14.20 7.30
N TYR A 201 2.60 13.11 7.79
CA TYR A 201 4.03 12.85 7.60
C TYR A 201 4.42 12.78 6.13
N LEU A 202 3.64 12.07 5.29
CA LEU A 202 3.92 11.93 3.86
C LEU A 202 3.67 13.22 3.08
N ASN A 203 2.78 14.10 3.53
CA ASN A 203 2.60 15.42 2.94
C ASN A 203 3.80 16.35 3.21
N ASP A 204 4.44 16.19 4.39
CA ASP A 204 5.65 16.94 4.75
C ASP A 204 6.93 16.32 4.18
N PHE A 205 6.84 15.16 3.55
CA PHE A 205 8.00 14.45 3.02
C PHE A 205 8.54 15.14 1.77
N GLU A 206 9.81 15.55 1.79
CA GLU A 206 10.45 16.29 0.68
C GLU A 206 10.87 15.41 -0.50
N GLY A 207 10.95 14.10 -0.31
CA GLY A 207 11.30 13.12 -1.35
C GLY A 207 10.10 12.73 -2.22
N ALA A 208 10.35 11.92 -3.24
CA ALA A 208 9.28 11.28 -4.00
C ALA A 208 8.79 10.00 -3.32
N PHE A 209 7.55 9.59 -3.62
CA PHE A 209 7.11 8.28 -3.17
C PHE A 209 6.18 7.57 -4.17
N ILE A 210 6.14 6.24 -4.04
CA ILE A 210 5.18 5.37 -4.69
C ILE A 210 4.42 4.62 -3.60
N VAL A 211 3.10 4.77 -3.55
CA VAL A 211 2.25 4.13 -2.54
C VAL A 211 1.16 3.31 -3.20
N VAL A 212 1.12 2.02 -2.91
CA VAL A 212 -0.03 1.16 -3.21
C VAL A 212 -0.95 1.18 -2.00
N SER A 213 -2.21 1.52 -2.18
CA SER A 213 -3.24 1.38 -1.14
C SER A 213 -4.63 1.15 -1.72
N HIS A 214 -5.46 0.45 -0.96
CA HIS A 214 -6.90 0.32 -1.21
C HIS A 214 -7.72 1.41 -0.52
N ASP A 215 -7.10 2.20 0.33
CA ASP A 215 -7.71 3.33 1.00
C ASP A 215 -7.65 4.56 0.09
N TYR A 216 -8.76 4.83 -0.59
CA TYR A 216 -8.89 5.97 -1.51
C TYR A 216 -8.89 7.33 -0.79
N ASP A 217 -9.37 7.38 0.47
CA ASP A 217 -9.33 8.62 1.25
C ASP A 217 -7.90 8.97 1.62
N PHE A 218 -7.13 7.99 2.04
CA PHE A 218 -5.70 8.14 2.30
C PHE A 218 -4.94 8.57 1.04
N LEU A 219 -5.10 7.85 -0.09
CA LEU A 219 -4.45 8.23 -1.35
C LEU A 219 -4.84 9.63 -1.80
N GLY A 220 -6.13 10.00 -1.66
CA GLY A 220 -6.63 11.34 -2.04
C GLY A 220 -5.99 12.48 -1.26
N ARG A 221 -5.45 12.21 -0.06
CA ARG A 221 -4.79 13.21 0.79
C ARG A 221 -3.31 13.41 0.46
N ILE A 222 -2.64 12.35 -0.01
CA ILE A 222 -1.17 12.34 -0.11
C ILE A 222 -0.65 12.37 -1.54
N THR A 223 -1.48 12.08 -2.55
CA THR A 223 -0.99 11.91 -3.92
C THR A 223 -1.26 13.10 -4.82
N ASN A 224 -0.30 13.40 -5.70
CA ASN A 224 -0.41 14.40 -6.77
C ASN A 224 -0.37 13.79 -8.18
N CYS A 225 -0.15 12.48 -8.28
CA CYS A 225 -0.31 11.71 -9.52
C CYS A 225 -0.69 10.26 -9.19
N ILE A 226 -1.38 9.61 -10.12
CA ILE A 226 -1.86 8.24 -9.97
C ILE A 226 -1.37 7.39 -11.14
N ILE A 227 -0.89 6.19 -10.82
CA ILE A 227 -0.76 5.08 -11.77
C ILE A 227 -1.94 4.14 -11.55
N ASP A 228 -2.68 3.87 -12.62
CA ASP A 228 -3.75 2.90 -12.60
C ASP A 228 -3.38 1.68 -13.43
N ILE A 229 -3.47 0.50 -12.83
CA ILE A 229 -3.24 -0.78 -13.49
C ILE A 229 -4.61 -1.38 -13.81
N ASP A 230 -4.97 -1.37 -15.09
CA ASP A 230 -6.27 -1.87 -15.54
C ASP A 230 -6.12 -2.58 -16.89
N PHE A 231 -6.73 -3.75 -17.06
CA PHE A 231 -6.75 -4.55 -18.29
C PHE A 231 -5.40 -4.76 -18.99
N GLY A 232 -4.35 -5.00 -18.22
CA GLY A 232 -3.01 -5.25 -18.76
C GLY A 232 -2.26 -3.99 -19.16
N THR A 233 -2.80 -2.81 -18.90
CA THR A 233 -2.13 -1.53 -19.15
C THR A 233 -1.84 -0.78 -17.87
N ILE A 234 -0.76 0.00 -17.89
CA ILE A 234 -0.42 0.94 -16.82
C ILE A 234 -0.58 2.35 -17.37
N THR A 235 -1.52 3.11 -16.81
CA THR A 235 -1.78 4.49 -17.24
C THR A 235 -1.45 5.45 -16.11
N ARG A 236 -0.66 6.50 -16.42
CA ARG A 236 -0.36 7.57 -15.48
C ARG A 236 -1.32 8.74 -15.67
N TYR A 237 -1.99 9.14 -14.60
CA TYR A 237 -2.84 10.32 -14.52
C TYR A 237 -2.15 11.38 -13.67
N SER A 238 -2.07 12.61 -14.16
CA SER A 238 -1.56 13.76 -13.40
C SER A 238 -2.69 14.42 -12.62
N GLY A 239 -2.37 14.99 -11.47
CA GLY A 239 -3.33 15.60 -10.57
C GLY A 239 -3.74 14.67 -9.42
N ASP A 240 -4.67 15.14 -8.59
CA ASP A 240 -5.17 14.39 -7.46
C ASP A 240 -5.96 13.14 -7.86
N LEU A 241 -6.22 12.28 -6.90
CA LEU A 241 -6.98 11.04 -7.12
C LEU A 241 -8.37 11.30 -7.70
N LYS A 242 -9.04 12.37 -7.30
CA LYS A 242 -10.39 12.70 -7.79
C LYS A 242 -10.38 13.07 -9.26
N HIS A 243 -9.37 13.80 -9.68
CA HIS A 243 -9.16 14.13 -11.10
C HIS A 243 -8.82 12.86 -11.91
N ALA A 244 -7.90 12.04 -11.39
CA ALA A 244 -7.51 10.78 -12.02
C ALA A 244 -8.71 9.83 -12.25
N LEU A 245 -9.57 9.67 -11.24
CA LEU A 245 -10.78 8.84 -11.34
C LEU A 245 -11.78 9.36 -12.36
N ARG A 246 -11.97 10.69 -12.46
CA ARG A 246 -12.82 11.31 -13.49
C ARG A 246 -12.28 11.08 -14.89
N GLN A 247 -10.97 11.25 -15.08
CA GLN A 247 -10.33 11.03 -16.37
C GLN A 247 -10.42 9.56 -16.78
N LYS A 248 -10.15 8.62 -15.83
CA LYS A 248 -10.31 7.18 -16.06
C LYS A 248 -11.73 6.83 -16.52
N GLU A 249 -12.76 7.39 -15.90
CA GLU A 249 -14.16 7.13 -16.30
C GLU A 249 -14.46 7.68 -17.71
N ALA A 250 -13.96 8.88 -18.03
CA ALA A 250 -14.10 9.46 -19.37
C ALA A 250 -13.40 8.63 -20.46
N ASP A 251 -12.17 8.16 -20.16
CA ASP A 251 -11.41 7.29 -21.07
C ASP A 251 -12.13 5.96 -21.30
N ARG A 252 -12.68 5.38 -20.22
CA ARG A 252 -13.48 4.15 -20.28
C ARG A 252 -14.75 4.33 -21.12
N GLU A 253 -15.49 5.41 -20.91
CA GLU A 253 -16.67 5.71 -21.75
C GLU A 253 -16.31 5.87 -23.23
N SER A 254 -15.21 6.58 -23.50
CA SER A 254 -14.69 6.76 -24.85
C SER A 254 -14.33 5.43 -25.50
N TYR A 255 -13.62 4.56 -24.75
CA TYR A 255 -13.27 3.21 -25.22
C TYR A 255 -14.50 2.36 -25.51
N LEU A 256 -15.50 2.36 -24.62
CA LEU A 256 -16.75 1.63 -24.83
C LEU A 256 -17.50 2.09 -26.09
N LYS A 257 -17.55 3.40 -26.33
CA LYS A 257 -18.12 3.98 -27.55
C LYS A 257 -17.36 3.56 -28.81
N ALA A 258 -16.03 3.63 -28.76
CA ALA A 258 -15.15 3.21 -29.85
C ALA A 258 -15.33 1.71 -30.17
N TYR A 259 -15.32 0.85 -29.15
CA TYR A 259 -15.55 -0.59 -29.28
C TYR A 259 -16.90 -0.90 -29.89
N ALA A 260 -17.98 -0.31 -29.37
CA ALA A 260 -19.33 -0.51 -29.90
C ALA A 260 -19.44 -0.09 -31.38
N ASN A 261 -18.83 1.04 -31.77
CA ASN A 261 -18.79 1.51 -33.15
C ASN A 261 -17.98 0.57 -34.06
N GLN A 262 -16.83 0.09 -33.58
CA GLN A 262 -16.03 -0.88 -34.33
C GLN A 262 -16.79 -2.20 -34.52
N GLN A 263 -17.43 -2.73 -33.50
CA GLN A 263 -18.25 -3.96 -33.60
C GLN A 263 -19.42 -3.81 -34.60
N ARG A 264 -20.08 -2.63 -34.61
CA ARG A 264 -21.12 -2.33 -35.61
C ARG A 264 -20.53 -2.31 -37.02
N LYS A 265 -19.33 -1.74 -37.21
CA LYS A 265 -18.65 -1.70 -38.52
C LYS A 265 -18.24 -3.09 -38.98
N ILE A 266 -17.69 -3.90 -38.11
CA ILE A 266 -17.33 -5.31 -38.37
C ILE A 266 -18.57 -6.09 -38.82
N LYS A 267 -19.65 -6.10 -38.03
CA LYS A 267 -20.90 -6.80 -38.36
C LYS A 267 -21.49 -6.37 -39.71
N LYS A 268 -21.49 -5.06 -40.01
CA LYS A 268 -21.95 -4.54 -41.32
C LYS A 268 -21.07 -5.04 -42.46
N THR A 269 -19.74 -5.05 -42.27
CA THR A 269 -18.79 -5.48 -43.29
C THR A 269 -18.90 -6.98 -43.53
N GLU A 270 -19.01 -7.80 -42.47
CA GLU A 270 -19.23 -9.24 -42.58
C GLU A 270 -20.55 -9.59 -43.30
N ALA A 271 -21.62 -8.89 -42.93
CA ALA A 271 -22.92 -9.07 -43.61
C ALA A 271 -22.84 -8.73 -45.12
N TYR A 272 -22.11 -7.64 -45.47
CA TYR A 272 -21.87 -7.29 -46.86
C TYR A 272 -21.06 -8.36 -47.60
N ILE A 273 -19.97 -8.85 -47.00
CA ILE A 273 -19.11 -9.92 -47.55
C ILE A 273 -19.96 -11.18 -47.77
N ARG A 274 -20.75 -11.62 -46.76
CA ARG A 274 -21.62 -12.80 -46.88
C ARG A 274 -22.62 -12.69 -48.03
N LYS A 275 -23.26 -11.52 -48.21
CA LYS A 275 -24.25 -11.28 -49.24
C LYS A 275 -23.65 -11.21 -50.64
N ASN A 276 -22.38 -10.77 -50.81
CA ASN A 276 -21.77 -10.49 -52.08
C ASN A 276 -20.56 -11.39 -52.42
N LYS A 277 -20.36 -12.51 -51.68
CA LYS A 277 -19.23 -13.42 -51.86
C LYS A 277 -19.25 -14.11 -53.23
N ALA A 278 -20.46 -14.38 -53.78
CA ALA A 278 -20.69 -14.91 -55.13
C ALA A 278 -21.48 -13.90 -55.95
N GLY A 279 -21.00 -13.54 -57.15
CA GLY A 279 -21.68 -12.62 -58.08
C GLY A 279 -20.84 -11.42 -58.54
N SER A 280 -21.46 -10.47 -59.22
CA SER A 280 -20.80 -9.30 -59.83
C SER A 280 -20.02 -8.41 -58.88
N ARG A 281 -20.34 -8.45 -57.59
CA ARG A 281 -19.68 -7.66 -56.55
C ARG A 281 -18.61 -8.44 -55.74
N SER A 282 -18.21 -9.63 -56.19
CA SER A 282 -17.23 -10.49 -55.46
C SER A 282 -15.87 -9.82 -55.31
N LYS A 283 -15.41 -9.01 -56.24
CA LYS A 283 -14.18 -8.23 -56.18
C LYS A 283 -14.18 -7.21 -55.02
N SER A 284 -15.31 -6.52 -54.81
CA SER A 284 -15.51 -5.59 -53.70
C SER A 284 -15.62 -6.32 -52.33
N ALA A 285 -16.27 -7.50 -52.31
CA ALA A 285 -16.33 -8.34 -51.10
C ALA A 285 -14.95 -8.82 -50.67
N LYS A 286 -14.10 -9.30 -51.61
CA LYS A 286 -12.70 -9.69 -51.33
C LYS A 286 -11.85 -8.52 -50.82
N SER A 287 -12.04 -7.30 -51.39
CA SER A 287 -11.34 -6.11 -50.93
C SER A 287 -11.69 -5.77 -49.47
N ARG A 288 -12.98 -5.83 -49.08
CA ARG A 288 -13.45 -5.60 -47.70
C ARG A 288 -13.00 -6.70 -46.73
N GLU A 289 -12.93 -7.95 -47.19
CA GLU A 289 -12.39 -9.06 -46.41
C GLU A 289 -10.92 -8.83 -46.04
N LYS A 290 -10.10 -8.37 -47.03
CA LYS A 290 -8.71 -7.98 -46.78
C LYS A 290 -8.59 -6.77 -45.83
N GLN A 291 -9.48 -5.80 -45.91
CA GLN A 291 -9.51 -4.65 -45.01
C GLN A 291 -9.89 -5.07 -43.59
N LEU A 292 -10.86 -5.99 -43.45
CA LEU A 292 -11.25 -6.53 -42.13
C LEU A 292 -10.13 -7.34 -41.48
N ALA A 293 -9.42 -8.16 -42.29
CA ALA A 293 -8.28 -8.95 -41.80
C ALA A 293 -7.06 -8.13 -41.34
N LYS A 294 -6.95 -6.86 -41.82
CA LYS A 294 -5.88 -5.93 -41.44
C LYS A 294 -6.31 -4.93 -40.36
N MET A 295 -7.55 -5.03 -39.89
CA MET A 295 -8.07 -4.11 -38.90
C MET A 295 -7.59 -4.52 -37.52
N ASP A 296 -6.98 -3.59 -36.77
CA ASP A 296 -6.70 -3.77 -35.34
C ASP A 296 -8.02 -3.86 -34.58
N ILE A 297 -8.31 -5.02 -34.04
CA ILE A 297 -9.54 -5.30 -33.32
C ILE A 297 -9.36 -4.89 -31.86
N LEU A 298 -10.19 -3.95 -31.41
CA LEU A 298 -10.24 -3.58 -30.00
C LEU A 298 -10.65 -4.77 -29.13
N THR A 299 -9.95 -4.97 -28.03
CA THR A 299 -10.26 -6.04 -27.09
C THR A 299 -11.63 -5.84 -26.44
N PRO A 300 -12.41 -6.91 -26.24
CA PRO A 300 -13.69 -6.78 -25.55
C PRO A 300 -13.51 -6.14 -24.17
N PRO A 301 -14.30 -5.11 -23.82
CA PRO A 301 -14.25 -4.56 -22.48
C PRO A 301 -14.60 -5.65 -21.47
N GLN A 302 -13.71 -5.88 -20.50
CA GLN A 302 -13.99 -6.85 -19.47
C GLN A 302 -15.08 -6.30 -18.54
N ASN A 303 -16.18 -7.03 -18.44
CA ASN A 303 -17.20 -6.75 -17.44
C ASN A 303 -16.70 -7.25 -16.10
N ASN A 304 -16.43 -6.34 -15.18
CA ASN A 304 -16.23 -6.68 -13.79
C ASN A 304 -17.53 -7.31 -13.26
N LYS A 305 -17.55 -8.63 -13.18
CA LYS A 305 -18.65 -9.33 -12.52
C LYS A 305 -18.61 -8.93 -11.06
N LYS A 306 -19.51 -8.03 -10.66
CA LYS A 306 -19.72 -7.76 -9.23
C LYS A 306 -20.20 -9.07 -8.59
N ALA A 307 -19.48 -9.52 -7.57
CA ALA A 307 -19.95 -10.66 -6.78
C ALA A 307 -21.31 -10.28 -6.19
N HIS A 308 -22.33 -11.05 -6.54
CA HIS A 308 -23.66 -10.89 -5.97
C HIS A 308 -23.73 -11.82 -4.76
N VAL A 309 -23.41 -11.28 -3.59
CA VAL A 309 -23.51 -12.04 -2.33
C VAL A 309 -24.93 -11.89 -1.82
N VAL A 310 -25.65 -12.99 -1.83
CA VAL A 310 -26.99 -13.08 -1.24
C VAL A 310 -26.85 -13.81 0.10
N PHE A 311 -27.17 -13.13 1.19
CA PHE A 311 -27.34 -13.79 2.46
C PHE A 311 -28.72 -14.40 2.48
N PRO A 312 -28.85 -15.72 2.69
CA PRO A 312 -30.19 -16.34 2.81
C PRO A 312 -30.89 -15.71 4.02
N TYR A 313 -32.04 -15.13 3.76
CA TYR A 313 -32.92 -14.66 4.84
C TYR A 313 -33.69 -15.87 5.39
N VAL A 314 -33.55 -16.12 6.67
CA VAL A 314 -34.34 -17.11 7.39
C VAL A 314 -35.33 -16.34 8.24
N ASP A 315 -36.59 -16.54 8.00
CA ASP A 315 -37.67 -15.93 8.80
C ASP A 315 -37.65 -16.56 10.18
N THR A 316 -37.27 -15.82 11.19
CA THR A 316 -37.24 -16.27 12.57
C THR A 316 -38.44 -15.69 13.31
N ALA A 317 -39.09 -16.50 14.10
CA ALA A 317 -40.27 -16.08 14.90
C ALA A 317 -39.88 -15.04 15.99
N SER A 318 -38.60 -14.86 16.26
CA SER A 318 -38.09 -13.92 17.27
C SER A 318 -37.74 -12.59 16.66
N ASN A 319 -38.24 -11.51 17.22
CA ASN A 319 -37.83 -10.14 16.87
C ASN A 319 -36.46 -9.78 17.43
N LEU A 320 -35.96 -10.52 18.41
CA LEU A 320 -34.68 -10.30 19.09
C LEU A 320 -33.75 -11.48 18.79
N LEU A 321 -32.61 -11.21 18.13
CA LEU A 321 -31.66 -12.25 17.70
C LEU A 321 -30.46 -12.39 18.63
N LEU A 322 -30.05 -11.31 19.28
CA LEU A 322 -28.93 -11.29 20.23
C LEU A 322 -29.26 -10.34 21.36
N GLN A 323 -29.02 -10.78 22.57
CA GLN A 323 -29.03 -9.94 23.78
C GLN A 323 -27.83 -10.21 24.63
N THR A 324 -27.18 -9.14 25.13
CA THR A 324 -26.06 -9.24 26.07
C THR A 324 -26.44 -8.60 27.38
N GLN A 325 -26.00 -9.22 28.51
CA GLN A 325 -26.23 -8.75 29.86
C GLN A 325 -24.88 -8.72 30.60
N ASP A 326 -24.43 -7.51 30.94
CA ASP A 326 -23.19 -7.24 31.66
C ASP A 326 -21.99 -8.00 31.07
N LEU A 327 -21.95 -8.15 29.75
CA LEU A 327 -20.95 -8.95 29.06
C LEU A 327 -19.56 -8.29 29.14
N VAL A 328 -18.61 -8.94 29.80
CA VAL A 328 -17.20 -8.55 29.87
C VAL A 328 -16.37 -9.54 29.09
N ILE A 329 -15.59 -9.05 28.14
CA ILE A 329 -14.77 -9.85 27.24
C ILE A 329 -13.30 -9.74 27.56
N GLY A 330 -12.56 -10.80 27.30
CA GLY A 330 -11.10 -10.86 27.52
C GLY A 330 -10.57 -12.27 27.39
N TYR A 331 -9.29 -12.45 27.64
CA TYR A 331 -8.64 -13.77 27.75
C TYR A 331 -8.45 -14.13 29.24
N ASP A 332 -7.38 -13.62 29.85
CA ASP A 332 -7.12 -13.81 31.30
C ASP A 332 -7.60 -12.59 32.10
N GLN A 333 -7.71 -11.44 31.46
CA GLN A 333 -8.16 -10.18 32.06
C GLN A 333 -9.15 -9.48 31.14
N ALA A 334 -9.98 -8.62 31.71
CA ALA A 334 -10.94 -7.80 30.96
C ALA A 334 -10.19 -6.85 29.99
N LEU A 335 -10.53 -6.91 28.71
CA LEU A 335 -9.99 -6.02 27.70
C LEU A 335 -10.63 -4.64 27.71
N VAL A 336 -11.90 -4.55 28.13
CA VAL A 336 -12.67 -3.31 28.15
C VAL A 336 -13.18 -3.11 29.57
N LYS A 337 -13.06 -1.88 30.09
CA LYS A 337 -13.46 -1.54 31.47
C LYS A 337 -14.96 -1.57 31.71
N SER A 338 -15.75 -1.36 30.66
CA SER A 338 -17.22 -1.31 30.74
C SER A 338 -17.83 -2.59 30.21
N ALA A 339 -18.85 -3.08 30.87
CA ALA A 339 -19.64 -4.21 30.41
C ALA A 339 -20.49 -3.82 29.19
N PHE A 340 -20.69 -4.74 28.29
CA PHE A 340 -21.56 -4.56 27.11
C PHE A 340 -22.98 -4.97 27.43
N ASN A 341 -23.91 -4.04 27.24
CA ASN A 341 -25.34 -4.24 27.34
C ASN A 341 -26.00 -3.74 26.04
N PHE A 342 -26.29 -4.63 25.11
CA PHE A 342 -26.95 -4.29 23.86
C PHE A 342 -27.77 -5.46 23.32
N SER A 343 -28.68 -5.15 22.42
CA SER A 343 -29.48 -6.14 21.73
C SER A 343 -29.45 -5.89 20.22
N VAL A 344 -29.63 -6.94 19.45
CA VAL A 344 -29.74 -6.89 17.99
C VAL A 344 -31.03 -7.53 17.55
N GLY A 345 -31.85 -6.76 16.85
CA GLY A 345 -33.13 -7.20 16.30
C GLY A 345 -33.01 -7.92 14.96
N ASN A 346 -34.10 -8.54 14.55
CA ASN A 346 -34.21 -9.22 13.26
C ASN A 346 -34.06 -8.19 12.11
N GLY A 347 -33.16 -8.47 11.15
CA GLY A 347 -32.88 -7.58 10.02
C GLY A 347 -31.99 -6.38 10.35
N GLU A 348 -31.60 -6.18 11.61
CA GLU A 348 -30.69 -5.10 12.01
C GLU A 348 -29.26 -5.37 11.56
N LYS A 349 -28.56 -4.31 11.13
CA LYS A 349 -27.17 -4.35 10.69
C LYS A 349 -26.32 -3.55 11.67
N VAL A 350 -25.45 -4.24 12.40
CA VAL A 350 -24.60 -3.63 13.44
C VAL A 350 -23.16 -3.58 12.99
N ALA A 351 -22.53 -2.42 13.05
CA ALA A 351 -21.11 -2.23 12.80
C ALA A 351 -20.37 -2.12 14.13
N VAL A 352 -19.33 -2.94 14.31
CA VAL A 352 -18.42 -2.87 15.47
C VAL A 352 -17.19 -2.06 15.08
N THR A 353 -17.05 -0.86 15.63
CA THR A 353 -15.96 0.07 15.38
C THR A 353 -15.10 0.29 16.61
N GLY A 354 -13.90 0.82 16.44
CA GLY A 354 -12.97 1.15 17.52
C GLY A 354 -11.51 0.92 17.13
N PHE A 355 -10.57 1.36 17.98
CA PHE A 355 -9.13 1.24 17.75
C PHE A 355 -8.64 -0.21 17.65
N ASN A 356 -7.45 -0.39 17.06
CA ASN A 356 -6.81 -1.69 16.99
C ASN A 356 -6.41 -2.16 18.41
N GLY A 357 -6.68 -3.44 18.69
CA GLY A 357 -6.38 -4.02 20.03
C GLY A 357 -7.49 -3.84 21.07
N ILE A 358 -8.52 -3.00 20.85
CA ILE A 358 -9.58 -2.73 21.84
C ILE A 358 -10.49 -3.94 22.13
N GLY A 359 -10.40 -5.02 21.35
CA GLY A 359 -11.18 -6.23 21.60
C GLY A 359 -12.29 -6.53 20.61
N LYS A 360 -12.38 -5.83 19.44
CA LYS A 360 -13.44 -6.10 18.40
C LYS A 360 -13.52 -7.58 18.01
N THR A 361 -12.38 -8.17 17.66
CA THR A 361 -12.30 -9.59 17.29
C THR A 361 -12.62 -10.51 18.48
N THR A 362 -12.25 -10.11 19.69
CA THR A 362 -12.56 -10.84 20.93
C THR A 362 -14.05 -10.84 21.18
N LEU A 363 -14.72 -9.70 21.03
CA LEU A 363 -16.19 -9.61 21.11
C LEU A 363 -16.86 -10.57 20.14
N LEU A 364 -16.48 -10.52 18.85
CA LEU A 364 -17.05 -11.43 17.85
C LEU A 364 -16.79 -12.90 18.15
N LYS A 365 -15.57 -13.26 18.64
CA LYS A 365 -15.26 -14.63 19.05
C LYS A 365 -16.08 -15.07 20.26
N THR A 366 -16.35 -14.18 21.21
CA THR A 366 -17.18 -14.45 22.37
C THR A 366 -18.63 -14.70 21.94
N LEU A 367 -19.20 -13.82 21.11
CA LEU A 367 -20.57 -13.98 20.60
C LEU A 367 -20.73 -15.23 19.72
N LEU A 368 -19.68 -15.69 19.04
CA LEU A 368 -19.65 -16.95 18.30
C LEU A 368 -19.43 -18.19 19.20
N GLY A 369 -19.34 -18.03 20.52
CA GLY A 369 -19.07 -19.12 21.45
C GLY A 369 -17.65 -19.71 21.38
N LYS A 370 -16.74 -19.09 20.62
CA LYS A 370 -15.33 -19.53 20.48
C LYS A 370 -14.47 -19.10 21.66
N LEU A 371 -14.91 -18.15 22.45
CA LEU A 371 -14.26 -17.64 23.64
C LEU A 371 -15.33 -17.47 24.72
N LYS A 372 -15.00 -17.89 25.97
CA LYS A 372 -15.91 -17.67 27.10
C LYS A 372 -15.81 -16.22 27.57
N PRO A 373 -16.93 -15.58 27.92
CA PRO A 373 -16.88 -14.27 28.57
C PRO A 373 -16.19 -14.37 29.94
N ILE A 374 -15.55 -13.28 30.37
CA ILE A 374 -14.98 -13.17 31.72
C ILE A 374 -16.09 -13.01 32.73
N TYR A 375 -17.11 -12.21 32.39
CA TYR A 375 -18.29 -11.98 33.22
C TYR A 375 -19.50 -11.70 32.32
N GLY A 376 -20.72 -11.87 32.87
CA GLY A 376 -21.95 -11.66 32.13
C GLY A 376 -22.30 -12.80 31.19
N ASN A 377 -23.35 -12.63 30.45
CA ASN A 377 -23.86 -13.63 29.50
C ASN A 377 -24.35 -12.97 28.21
N PHE A 378 -24.61 -13.80 27.22
CA PHE A 378 -25.30 -13.44 26.01
C PHE A 378 -26.21 -14.59 25.55
N GLU A 379 -27.30 -14.23 24.90
CA GLU A 379 -28.24 -15.19 24.35
C GLU A 379 -28.42 -14.91 22.87
N LEU A 380 -28.34 -15.97 22.06
CA LEU A 380 -28.66 -15.96 20.64
C LEU A 380 -30.00 -16.64 20.49
N SER A 381 -30.94 -15.99 19.81
CA SER A 381 -32.23 -16.64 19.45
C SER A 381 -31.93 -17.78 18.47
N SER A 382 -32.47 -18.96 18.79
CA SER A 382 -32.40 -20.14 17.93
C SER A 382 -33.39 -20.04 16.76
#